data_77bbcfef32e6d25c8f9f480c4fbd1202
#
_entry.id   77bbcfef32e6d25c8f9f480c4fbd1202
#
_cell.length_a   1.000
_cell.length_b   1.000
_cell.length_c   1.000
_cell.angle_alpha   90.00
_cell.angle_beta   90.00
_cell.angle_gamma   90.00
#
_symmetry.space_group_name_H-M   'P 1'
#
loop_
_entity.id
_entity.type
_entity.pdbx_description
1 polymer ?
#
loop_
_entity_poly.entity_id
_entity_poly.type
_entity_poly.pdbx_seq_one_letter_code
_entity_poly.pdbx_strand_id
1 'polypeptide(L)'
;YDRASGAPFVRIPYLEAMEKYGSDKPDLRIDLTVQDVTAVLGGCGFGPFEGNTVKAVVVSDFHETRKFIDKTLADVEVVSGGKPYWFRLDEKGEIVGGIAKFVTPIKEQVVSALGLKPNDFVALSAGKLSEAQKTAGVLVKTLGAAVPGHMDKEQYAFCWIVDFPMYEIGEESGELEFCHNPFSMPSGGLDVLLKAERGEIDPLDIYANQYDLVCNGVELSSGAVRNHDPEI
;
A
#
# COMPACT_ATOMS: atom_id res chain seq x y z
N TYR A 1 4.41 7.11 -29.27
CA TYR A 1 3.51 6.57 -28.25
C TYR A 1 3.79 5.09 -27.91
N ASP A 2 4.91 4.55 -28.37
CA ASP A 2 5.29 3.13 -28.19
C ASP A 2 5.67 2.78 -26.72
N ARG A 3 5.66 3.78 -25.83
CA ARG A 3 6.01 3.65 -24.41
C ARG A 3 4.81 3.70 -23.45
N ALA A 4 3.61 3.84 -23.98
CA ALA A 4 2.39 3.80 -23.17
C ALA A 4 1.89 2.36 -23.08
N SER A 5 1.36 1.99 -21.89
CA SER A 5 0.66 0.71 -21.75
C SER A 5 -0.55 0.65 -22.70
N GLY A 6 -0.73 -0.52 -23.33
CA GLY A 6 -1.84 -0.73 -24.27
C GLY A 6 -3.20 -0.76 -23.57
N ALA A 7 -4.23 -0.26 -24.25
CA ALA A 7 -5.61 -0.44 -23.80
C ALA A 7 -6.11 -1.87 -24.14
N PRO A 8 -7.04 -2.45 -23.34
CA PRO A 8 -7.65 -1.87 -22.14
C PRO A 8 -6.68 -1.80 -20.96
N PHE A 9 -6.68 -0.66 -20.25
CA PHE A 9 -5.84 -0.50 -19.07
C PHE A 9 -6.27 -1.43 -17.94
N VAL A 10 -5.31 -1.87 -17.12
CA VAL A 10 -5.58 -2.72 -15.97
C VAL A 10 -6.52 -1.99 -14.99
N ARG A 11 -7.46 -2.74 -14.42
CA ARG A 11 -8.38 -2.26 -13.39
C ARG A 11 -7.95 -2.87 -12.06
N ILE A 12 -7.75 -2.03 -11.07
CA ILE A 12 -7.30 -2.42 -9.73
C ILE A 12 -8.36 -1.94 -8.74
N PRO A 13 -9.00 -2.83 -7.97
CA PRO A 13 -9.88 -2.43 -6.89
C PRO A 13 -9.13 -1.57 -5.86
N TYR A 14 -9.80 -0.57 -5.29
CA TYR A 14 -9.21 0.35 -4.32
C TYR A 14 -8.50 -0.38 -3.18
N LEU A 15 -9.16 -1.35 -2.55
CA LEU A 15 -8.58 -2.09 -1.42
C LEU A 15 -7.34 -2.89 -1.85
N GLU A 16 -7.32 -3.46 -3.06
CA GLU A 16 -6.15 -4.13 -3.60
C GLU A 16 -5.00 -3.13 -3.85
N ALA A 17 -5.31 -1.94 -4.36
CA ALA A 17 -4.32 -0.89 -4.57
C ALA A 17 -3.67 -0.46 -3.24
N MET A 18 -4.48 -0.26 -2.20
CA MET A 18 -4.00 0.08 -0.86
C MET A 18 -3.17 -1.04 -0.24
N GLU A 19 -3.57 -2.30 -0.40
CA GLU A 19 -2.84 -3.45 0.15
C GLU A 19 -1.52 -3.70 -0.57
N LYS A 20 -1.52 -3.66 -1.90
CA LYS A 20 -0.38 -4.04 -2.73
C LYS A 20 0.62 -2.90 -2.98
N TYR A 21 0.14 -1.66 -3.01
CA TYR A 21 0.98 -0.51 -3.34
C TYR A 21 0.99 0.56 -2.23
N GLY A 22 0.16 0.42 -1.20
CA GLY A 22 0.01 1.40 -0.13
C GLY A 22 -0.53 2.76 -0.62
N SER A 23 -1.22 2.77 -1.76
CA SER A 23 -1.72 4.00 -2.40
C SER A 23 -2.83 3.69 -3.39
N ASP A 24 -3.83 4.55 -3.44
CA ASP A 24 -4.87 4.61 -4.48
C ASP A 24 -4.36 5.21 -5.82
N LYS A 25 -3.10 5.65 -5.84
CA LYS A 25 -2.41 6.18 -7.04
C LYS A 25 -1.08 5.45 -7.24
N PRO A 26 -1.11 4.13 -7.58
CA PRO A 26 0.10 3.34 -7.75
C PRO A 26 0.92 3.79 -8.96
N ASP A 27 2.24 3.72 -8.84
CA ASP A 27 3.15 3.84 -9.97
C ASP A 27 3.54 2.45 -10.48
N LEU A 28 2.86 1.98 -11.52
CA LEU A 28 3.05 0.64 -12.05
C LEU A 28 4.36 0.46 -12.85
N ARG A 29 5.18 1.50 -12.96
CA ARG A 29 6.54 1.39 -13.48
C ARG A 29 7.50 0.77 -12.46
N ILE A 30 7.11 0.81 -11.18
CA ILE A 30 7.88 0.27 -10.06
C ILE A 30 7.48 -1.18 -9.85
N ASP A 31 8.46 -2.08 -9.79
CA ASP A 31 8.26 -3.52 -9.58
C ASP A 31 8.18 -3.92 -8.10
N LEU A 32 8.34 -2.95 -7.17
CA LEU A 32 8.21 -3.18 -5.75
C LEU A 32 6.75 -3.20 -5.32
N THR A 33 6.44 -4.07 -4.38
CA THR A 33 5.10 -4.17 -3.79
C THR A 33 5.17 -4.27 -2.27
N VAL A 34 4.05 -3.93 -1.63
CA VAL A 34 3.86 -4.07 -0.18
C VAL A 34 3.44 -5.51 0.15
N GLN A 35 3.95 -6.04 1.25
CA GLN A 35 3.56 -7.34 1.79
C GLN A 35 3.17 -7.17 3.27
N ASP A 36 2.10 -7.84 3.70
CA ASP A 36 1.73 -7.89 5.11
C ASP A 36 2.60 -8.93 5.84
N VAL A 37 3.29 -8.47 6.88
CA VAL A 37 4.15 -9.32 7.71
C VAL A 37 3.76 -9.26 9.19
N THR A 38 2.57 -8.77 9.48
CA THR A 38 2.05 -8.62 10.85
C THR A 38 2.09 -9.95 11.61
N ALA A 39 1.67 -11.04 10.98
CA ALA A 39 1.65 -12.36 11.61
C ALA A 39 3.06 -12.86 11.97
N VAL A 40 4.09 -12.45 11.23
CA VAL A 40 5.46 -12.92 11.42
C VAL A 40 6.27 -11.98 12.32
N LEU A 41 6.13 -10.67 12.12
CA LEU A 41 6.94 -9.67 12.82
C LEU A 41 6.24 -9.00 14.00
N GLY A 42 4.91 -9.06 14.10
CA GLY A 42 4.17 -8.41 15.19
C GLY A 42 4.53 -8.89 16.60
N GLY A 43 5.01 -10.14 16.73
CA GLY A 43 5.45 -10.73 18.00
C GLY A 43 6.97 -10.86 18.17
N CYS A 44 7.80 -10.17 17.37
CA CYS A 44 9.26 -10.34 17.42
C CYS A 44 9.95 -9.64 18.62
N GLY A 45 9.17 -8.99 19.50
CA GLY A 45 9.69 -8.26 20.66
C GLY A 45 10.23 -6.86 20.34
N PHE A 46 9.96 -6.36 19.14
CA PHE A 46 10.24 -4.97 18.78
C PHE A 46 9.01 -4.12 19.07
N GLY A 47 9.06 -3.31 20.14
CA GLY A 47 7.91 -2.56 20.66
C GLY A 47 7.05 -1.82 19.62
N PRO A 48 7.63 -1.12 18.61
CA PRO A 48 6.83 -0.47 17.57
C PRO A 48 5.94 -1.40 16.72
N PHE A 49 6.19 -2.72 16.75
CA PHE A 49 5.38 -3.71 16.00
C PHE A 49 4.29 -4.36 16.85
N GLU A 50 4.41 -4.28 18.17
CA GLU A 50 3.46 -4.93 19.09
C GLU A 50 2.07 -4.29 18.98
N GLY A 51 1.07 -5.10 18.63
CA GLY A 51 -0.31 -4.65 18.47
C GLY A 51 -0.59 -3.79 17.23
N ASN A 52 0.39 -3.64 16.36
CA ASN A 52 0.28 -2.85 15.13
C ASN A 52 0.29 -3.72 13.87
N THR A 53 -0.27 -3.18 12.80
CA THR A 53 -0.06 -3.72 11.45
C THR A 53 1.38 -3.45 11.03
N VAL A 54 2.04 -4.46 10.47
CA VAL A 54 3.42 -4.36 9.97
C VAL A 54 3.44 -4.70 8.48
N LYS A 55 3.91 -3.75 7.67
CA LYS A 55 4.07 -3.90 6.22
C LYS A 55 5.53 -3.91 5.84
N ALA A 56 5.88 -4.67 4.81
CA ALA A 56 7.23 -4.80 4.28
C ALA A 56 7.30 -4.46 2.80
N VAL A 57 8.40 -3.87 2.39
CA VAL A 57 8.82 -3.69 1.00
C VAL A 57 10.19 -4.32 0.85
N VAL A 58 10.30 -5.29 -0.06
CA VAL A 58 11.55 -6.01 -0.33
C VAL A 58 12.20 -5.45 -1.58
N VAL A 59 13.47 -5.06 -1.47
CA VAL A 59 14.31 -4.63 -2.58
C VAL A 59 15.36 -5.70 -2.80
N SER A 60 15.29 -6.39 -3.93
CA SER A 60 16.21 -7.47 -4.27
C SER A 60 17.56 -6.94 -4.71
N ASP A 61 18.63 -7.73 -4.48
CA ASP A 61 19.99 -7.44 -4.94
C ASP A 61 20.46 -6.01 -4.58
N PHE A 62 20.28 -5.64 -3.32
CA PHE A 62 20.49 -4.30 -2.81
C PHE A 62 21.94 -4.09 -2.37
N HIS A 63 22.65 -3.19 -3.04
CA HIS A 63 24.06 -2.89 -2.82
C HIS A 63 24.35 -1.47 -2.33
N GLU A 64 23.31 -0.73 -1.96
CA GLU A 64 23.45 0.65 -1.52
C GLU A 64 24.09 0.77 -0.13
N THR A 65 24.70 1.94 0.11
CA THR A 65 25.42 2.22 1.37
C THR A 65 24.48 2.50 2.53
N ARG A 66 25.01 2.37 3.75
CA ARG A 66 24.30 2.76 4.97
C ARG A 66 23.84 4.23 4.92
N LYS A 67 24.66 5.13 4.38
CA LYS A 67 24.31 6.56 4.23
C LYS A 67 23.11 6.75 3.31
N PHE A 68 23.04 5.96 2.23
CA PHE A 68 21.88 5.96 1.34
C PHE A 68 20.61 5.52 2.07
N ILE A 69 20.68 4.41 2.83
CA ILE A 69 19.55 3.89 3.62
C ILE A 69 19.06 4.97 4.60
N ASP A 70 19.95 5.51 5.42
CA ASP A 70 19.60 6.47 6.45
C ASP A 70 18.95 7.73 5.85
N LYS A 71 19.47 8.23 4.72
CA LYS A 71 18.89 9.37 4.01
C LYS A 71 17.52 9.03 3.44
N THR A 72 17.40 7.94 2.72
CA THR A 72 16.15 7.53 2.04
C THR A 72 15.03 7.30 3.04
N LEU A 73 15.32 6.64 4.17
CA LEU A 73 14.33 6.40 5.21
C LEU A 73 13.93 7.68 5.96
N ALA A 74 14.86 8.63 6.13
CA ALA A 74 14.53 9.96 6.67
C ALA A 74 13.60 10.73 5.74
N ASP A 75 13.85 10.69 4.42
CA ASP A 75 12.96 11.31 3.42
C ASP A 75 11.55 10.66 3.45
N VAL A 76 11.46 9.34 3.61
CA VAL A 76 10.18 8.62 3.78
C VAL A 76 9.44 9.07 5.04
N GLU A 77 10.13 9.19 6.18
CA GLU A 77 9.54 9.64 7.45
C GLU A 77 8.95 11.05 7.32
N VAL A 78 9.67 11.95 6.67
CA VAL A 78 9.20 13.33 6.43
C VAL A 78 7.93 13.36 5.57
N VAL A 79 7.87 12.54 4.52
CA VAL A 79 6.73 12.54 3.57
C VAL A 79 5.53 11.81 4.13
N SER A 80 5.72 10.66 4.78
CA SER A 80 4.63 9.82 5.29
C SER A 80 4.13 10.24 6.65
N GLY A 81 4.98 10.85 7.48
CA GLY A 81 4.76 11.08 8.90
C GLY A 81 4.99 9.84 9.79
N GLY A 82 5.21 8.66 9.18
CA GLY A 82 5.47 7.41 9.88
C GLY A 82 6.94 7.01 9.84
N LYS A 83 7.44 6.49 10.95
CA LYS A 83 8.84 6.07 11.04
C LYS A 83 9.05 4.73 10.35
N PRO A 84 9.92 4.64 9.32
CA PRO A 84 10.30 3.37 8.71
C PRO A 84 11.39 2.66 9.50
N TYR A 85 11.41 1.33 9.38
CA TYR A 85 12.42 0.45 9.96
C TYR A 85 13.02 -0.40 8.85
N TRP A 86 14.11 -1.13 9.13
CA TRP A 86 14.76 -1.93 8.13
C TRP A 86 15.67 -3.01 8.72
N PHE A 87 15.94 -4.02 7.91
CA PHE A 87 17.05 -4.95 8.02
C PHE A 87 17.43 -5.40 6.60
N ARG A 88 18.53 -6.10 6.47
CA ARG A 88 18.93 -6.73 5.20
C ARG A 88 19.60 -8.08 5.45
N LEU A 89 19.67 -8.89 4.41
CA LEU A 89 20.52 -10.06 4.37
C LEU A 89 21.86 -9.69 3.77
N ASP A 90 22.94 -10.18 4.37
CA ASP A 90 24.28 -10.07 3.79
C ASP A 90 24.50 -11.14 2.68
N GLU A 91 25.69 -11.16 2.10
CA GLU A 91 26.08 -12.12 1.05
C GLU A 91 25.99 -13.60 1.51
N LYS A 92 26.05 -13.84 2.82
CA LYS A 92 25.93 -15.18 3.43
C LYS A 92 24.49 -15.50 3.83
N GLY A 93 23.55 -14.57 3.60
CA GLY A 93 22.17 -14.68 4.01
C GLY A 93 21.95 -14.45 5.51
N GLU A 94 22.89 -13.81 6.23
CA GLU A 94 22.70 -13.44 7.62
C GLU A 94 21.98 -12.10 7.74
N ILE A 95 21.07 -12.00 8.73
CA ILE A 95 20.30 -10.76 8.98
C ILE A 95 21.21 -9.75 9.67
N VAL A 96 21.36 -8.58 9.06
CA VAL A 96 22.21 -7.50 9.53
C VAL A 96 21.55 -6.13 9.43
N GLY A 97 22.01 -5.19 10.26
CA GLY A 97 21.57 -3.79 10.23
C GLY A 97 20.19 -3.52 10.85
N GLY A 98 19.87 -2.26 11.04
CA GLY A 98 18.56 -1.80 11.57
C GLY A 98 18.07 -2.54 12.80
N ILE A 99 16.95 -3.24 12.64
CA ILE A 99 16.30 -4.04 13.70
C ILE A 99 16.74 -5.51 13.72
N ALA A 100 17.88 -5.85 13.11
CA ALA A 100 18.37 -7.22 12.96
C ALA A 100 18.31 -8.05 14.25
N LYS A 101 18.64 -7.46 15.41
CA LYS A 101 18.65 -8.19 16.70
C LYS A 101 17.30 -8.79 17.08
N PHE A 102 16.19 -8.18 16.62
CA PHE A 102 14.82 -8.66 16.87
C PHE A 102 14.36 -9.67 15.81
N VAL A 103 14.91 -9.58 14.60
CA VAL A 103 14.52 -10.44 13.48
C VAL A 103 15.36 -11.71 13.43
N THR A 104 16.63 -11.68 13.86
CA THR A 104 17.53 -12.83 13.84
C THR A 104 16.94 -14.08 14.55
N PRO A 105 16.27 -13.97 15.71
CA PRO A 105 15.70 -15.16 16.37
C PRO A 105 14.60 -15.87 15.57
N ILE A 106 13.97 -15.16 14.63
CA ILE A 106 12.88 -15.67 13.77
C ILE A 106 13.27 -15.66 12.29
N LYS A 107 14.55 -15.69 11.99
CA LYS A 107 15.11 -15.57 10.63
C LYS A 107 14.44 -16.49 9.62
N GLU A 108 14.32 -17.80 9.94
CA GLU A 108 13.76 -18.78 9.01
C GLU A 108 12.31 -18.45 8.63
N GLN A 109 11.52 -18.01 9.61
CA GLN A 109 10.11 -17.62 9.38
C GLN A 109 10.01 -16.41 8.48
N VAL A 110 10.83 -15.38 8.73
CA VAL A 110 10.83 -14.13 7.94
C VAL A 110 11.36 -14.39 6.54
N VAL A 111 12.47 -15.13 6.39
CA VAL A 111 13.03 -15.50 5.08
C VAL A 111 12.01 -16.27 4.24
N SER A 112 11.31 -17.25 4.87
CA SER A 112 10.26 -18.03 4.18
C SER A 112 9.06 -17.16 3.80
N ALA A 113 8.57 -16.32 4.70
CA ALA A 113 7.38 -15.50 4.47
C ALA A 113 7.59 -14.46 3.35
N LEU A 114 8.75 -13.85 3.28
CA LEU A 114 9.08 -12.82 2.29
C LEU A 114 9.84 -13.37 1.07
N GLY A 115 10.22 -14.64 1.06
CA GLY A 115 11.00 -15.24 -0.03
C GLY A 115 12.39 -14.63 -0.20
N LEU A 116 13.03 -14.22 0.91
CA LEU A 116 14.28 -13.46 0.88
C LEU A 116 15.46 -14.29 0.40
N LYS A 117 16.37 -13.60 -0.27
CA LYS A 117 17.65 -14.10 -0.76
C LYS A 117 18.81 -13.27 -0.20
N PRO A 118 20.06 -13.78 -0.26
CA PRO A 118 21.23 -12.97 0.04
C PRO A 118 21.22 -11.63 -0.72
N ASN A 119 21.65 -10.57 -0.05
CA ASN A 119 21.65 -9.18 -0.51
C ASN A 119 20.26 -8.51 -0.62
N ASP A 120 19.17 -9.14 -0.20
CA ASP A 120 17.89 -8.46 -0.13
C ASP A 120 17.83 -7.47 1.03
N PHE A 121 17.23 -6.32 0.76
CA PHE A 121 16.92 -5.28 1.74
C PHE A 121 15.42 -5.26 2.02
N VAL A 122 15.05 -5.16 3.27
CA VAL A 122 13.66 -5.12 3.73
C VAL A 122 13.43 -3.81 4.46
N ALA A 123 12.59 -2.95 3.89
CA ALA A 123 12.06 -1.77 4.55
C ALA A 123 10.69 -2.10 5.16
N LEU A 124 10.43 -1.55 6.33
CA LEU A 124 9.26 -1.89 7.15
C LEU A 124 8.54 -0.62 7.60
N SER A 125 7.23 -0.69 7.65
CA SER A 125 6.36 0.30 8.31
C SER A 125 5.48 -0.38 9.35
N ALA A 126 5.08 0.37 10.37
CA ALA A 126 4.19 -0.12 11.41
C ALA A 126 3.29 0.98 11.95
N GLY A 127 2.09 0.62 12.38
CA GLY A 127 1.09 1.52 12.95
C GLY A 127 -0.31 0.96 12.78
N LYS A 128 -1.32 1.82 12.90
CA LYS A 128 -2.66 1.48 12.43
C LYS A 128 -2.61 1.13 10.97
N LEU A 129 -3.59 0.38 10.46
CA LEU A 129 -3.60 -0.10 9.07
C LEU A 129 -3.36 1.04 8.06
N SER A 130 -4.09 2.16 8.18
CA SER A 130 -3.96 3.31 7.28
C SER A 130 -2.56 3.94 7.32
N GLU A 131 -1.98 4.09 8.53
CA GLU A 131 -0.64 4.65 8.73
C GLU A 131 0.45 3.73 8.16
N ALA A 132 0.34 2.43 8.42
CA ALA A 132 1.30 1.43 7.92
C ALA A 132 1.25 1.35 6.39
N GLN A 133 0.06 1.35 5.79
CA GLN A 133 -0.13 1.35 4.33
C GLN A 133 0.44 2.63 3.70
N LYS A 134 0.10 3.81 4.24
CA LYS A 134 0.61 5.10 3.75
C LYS A 134 2.14 5.14 3.75
N THR A 135 2.77 4.74 4.86
CA THR A 135 4.23 4.71 4.96
C THR A 135 4.84 3.68 4.00
N ALA A 136 4.23 2.50 3.87
CA ALA A 136 4.66 1.48 2.90
C ALA A 136 4.56 1.96 1.46
N GLY A 137 3.50 2.68 1.08
CA GLY A 137 3.35 3.29 -0.25
C GLY A 137 4.44 4.31 -0.56
N VAL A 138 4.81 5.14 0.43
CA VAL A 138 5.94 6.08 0.29
C VAL A 138 7.26 5.31 0.16
N LEU A 139 7.46 4.20 0.89
CA LEU A 139 8.62 3.31 0.75
C LEU A 139 8.72 2.74 -0.68
N VAL A 140 7.64 2.19 -1.23
CA VAL A 140 7.59 1.67 -2.61
C VAL A 140 8.04 2.75 -3.59
N LYS A 141 7.42 3.92 -3.54
CA LYS A 141 7.70 5.02 -4.47
C LYS A 141 9.14 5.52 -4.33
N THR A 142 9.61 5.72 -3.10
CA THR A 142 10.94 6.30 -2.85
C THR A 142 12.06 5.32 -3.20
N LEU A 143 11.95 4.07 -2.76
CA LEU A 143 12.94 3.03 -3.06
C LEU A 143 12.95 2.67 -4.54
N GLY A 144 11.78 2.49 -5.15
CA GLY A 144 11.67 2.20 -6.57
C GLY A 144 12.28 3.26 -7.48
N ALA A 145 12.13 4.54 -7.10
CA ALA A 145 12.73 5.64 -7.86
C ALA A 145 14.25 5.79 -7.63
N ALA A 146 14.73 5.45 -6.41
CA ALA A 146 16.09 5.71 -5.99
C ALA A 146 17.05 4.54 -6.25
N VAL A 147 16.56 3.29 -6.15
CA VAL A 147 17.38 2.10 -6.39
C VAL A 147 17.34 1.73 -7.88
N PRO A 148 18.51 1.60 -8.54
CA PRO A 148 18.56 1.24 -9.95
C PRO A 148 17.88 -0.10 -10.25
N GLY A 149 17.18 -0.19 -11.37
CA GLY A 149 16.57 -1.44 -11.86
C GLY A 149 15.10 -1.65 -11.45
N HIS A 150 14.58 -0.87 -10.48
CA HIS A 150 13.22 -1.05 -9.95
C HIS A 150 12.16 -0.12 -10.57
N MET A 151 12.54 0.75 -11.49
CA MET A 151 11.59 1.63 -12.19
C MET A 151 11.94 1.75 -13.68
N ASP A 152 10.99 1.47 -14.55
CA ASP A 152 11.08 1.82 -15.96
C ASP A 152 10.70 3.29 -16.20
N LYS A 153 11.71 4.18 -16.20
CA LYS A 153 11.52 5.63 -16.32
C LYS A 153 10.96 6.09 -17.66
N GLU A 154 11.01 5.23 -18.66
CA GLU A 154 10.64 5.56 -20.05
C GLU A 154 9.19 5.18 -20.38
N GLN A 155 8.51 4.49 -19.48
CA GLN A 155 7.14 4.00 -19.66
C GLN A 155 6.08 4.99 -19.13
N TYR A 156 4.93 5.02 -19.79
CA TYR A 156 3.68 5.58 -19.26
C TYR A 156 2.74 4.41 -18.93
N ALA A 157 2.66 4.06 -17.66
CA ALA A 157 1.86 2.94 -17.17
C ALA A 157 0.52 3.45 -16.63
N PHE A 158 -0.56 3.12 -17.35
CA PHE A 158 -1.91 3.52 -17.00
C PHE A 158 -2.65 2.41 -16.25
N CYS A 159 -3.47 2.79 -15.29
CA CYS A 159 -4.45 1.92 -14.66
C CYS A 159 -5.72 2.67 -14.28
N TRP A 160 -6.80 1.92 -14.10
CA TRP A 160 -8.01 2.38 -13.47
C TRP A 160 -8.03 1.89 -12.02
N ILE A 161 -8.24 2.79 -11.07
CA ILE A 161 -8.62 2.40 -9.71
C ILE A 161 -10.13 2.44 -9.66
N VAL A 162 -10.72 1.36 -9.16
CA VAL A 162 -12.18 1.13 -9.17
C VAL A 162 -12.64 0.58 -7.82
N ASP A 163 -13.95 0.42 -7.67
CA ASP A 163 -14.55 -0.18 -6.47
C ASP A 163 -14.10 0.52 -5.17
N PHE A 164 -14.20 1.84 -5.16
CA PHE A 164 -13.93 2.64 -3.97
C PHE A 164 -14.94 2.31 -2.87
N PRO A 165 -14.53 2.23 -1.59
CA PRO A 165 -15.47 2.17 -0.48
C PRO A 165 -16.41 3.37 -0.52
N MET A 166 -17.70 3.16 -0.28
CA MET A 166 -18.66 4.26 -0.20
C MET A 166 -18.56 4.96 1.15
N TYR A 167 -18.32 4.19 2.20
CA TYR A 167 -18.25 4.65 3.57
C TYR A 167 -16.95 4.25 4.24
N GLU A 168 -16.58 5.03 5.26
CA GLU A 168 -15.49 4.75 6.19
C GLU A 168 -15.87 5.19 7.61
N ILE A 169 -15.11 4.76 8.59
CA ILE A 169 -15.22 5.30 9.94
C ILE A 169 -14.32 6.52 10.04
N GLY A 170 -14.90 7.68 10.28
CA GLY A 170 -14.15 8.93 10.46
C GLY A 170 -13.13 8.81 11.59
N GLU A 171 -11.88 9.20 11.33
CA GLU A 171 -10.80 9.08 12.33
C GLU A 171 -11.05 9.94 13.58
N GLU A 172 -11.68 11.09 13.42
CA GLU A 172 -11.97 12.02 14.50
C GLU A 172 -13.35 11.78 15.13
N SER A 173 -14.36 11.54 14.31
CA SER A 173 -15.76 11.37 14.77
C SER A 173 -16.02 9.98 15.33
N GLY A 174 -15.34 8.94 14.81
CA GLY A 174 -15.67 7.54 15.07
C GLY A 174 -17.00 7.09 14.47
N GLU A 175 -17.64 7.94 13.64
CA GLU A 175 -18.93 7.68 13.02
C GLU A 175 -18.76 7.27 11.55
N LEU A 176 -19.82 6.71 10.98
CA LEU A 176 -19.87 6.34 9.57
C LEU A 176 -19.93 7.61 8.70
N GLU A 177 -18.97 7.80 7.83
CA GLU A 177 -18.85 8.93 6.91
C GLU A 177 -18.69 8.45 5.48
N PHE A 178 -18.94 9.34 4.49
CA PHE A 178 -18.62 9.06 3.11
C PHE A 178 -17.09 9.10 2.91
N CYS A 179 -16.55 8.05 2.28
CA CYS A 179 -15.12 7.90 2.10
C CYS A 179 -14.55 8.92 1.11
N HIS A 180 -15.14 9.08 -0.08
CA HIS A 180 -14.64 9.96 -1.14
C HIS A 180 -15.73 10.87 -1.70
N ASN A 181 -16.54 10.35 -2.63
CA ASN A 181 -17.54 11.15 -3.37
C ASN A 181 -18.96 10.72 -3.00
N PRO A 182 -19.66 11.51 -2.16
CA PRO A 182 -21.01 11.16 -1.69
C PRO A 182 -22.07 11.13 -2.80
N PHE A 183 -21.78 11.70 -3.97
CA PHE A 183 -22.71 11.75 -5.09
C PHE A 183 -22.58 10.55 -6.03
N SER A 184 -21.74 9.57 -5.70
CA SER A 184 -21.58 8.34 -6.47
C SER A 184 -22.74 7.40 -6.22
N MET A 185 -23.17 6.71 -7.26
CA MET A 185 -24.14 5.62 -7.15
C MET A 185 -23.53 4.45 -6.37
N PRO A 186 -24.17 3.94 -5.31
CA PRO A 186 -23.73 2.71 -4.67
C PRO A 186 -23.79 1.53 -5.64
N SER A 187 -22.83 0.64 -5.58
CA SER A 187 -22.83 -0.60 -6.33
C SER A 187 -23.93 -1.51 -5.79
N GLY A 188 -24.94 -1.79 -6.60
CA GLY A 188 -26.16 -2.48 -6.20
C GLY A 188 -27.36 -1.53 -5.95
N GLY A 189 -27.17 -0.22 -6.11
CA GLY A 189 -28.27 0.77 -6.06
C GLY A 189 -28.97 0.83 -4.69
N LEU A 190 -30.27 1.13 -4.71
CA LEU A 190 -31.10 1.25 -3.49
C LEU A 190 -31.14 -0.06 -2.67
N ASP A 191 -31.14 -1.21 -3.33
CA ASP A 191 -31.27 -2.52 -2.65
C ASP A 191 -30.12 -2.76 -1.64
N VAL A 192 -28.91 -2.38 -1.98
CA VAL A 192 -27.75 -2.55 -1.07
C VAL A 192 -27.86 -1.63 0.15
N LEU A 193 -28.37 -0.41 -0.02
CA LEU A 193 -28.58 0.52 1.11
C LEU A 193 -29.68 0.01 2.05
N LEU A 194 -30.79 -0.49 1.49
CA LEU A 194 -31.85 -1.09 2.29
C LEU A 194 -31.41 -2.35 3.05
N LYS A 195 -30.52 -3.15 2.46
CA LYS A 195 -29.89 -4.27 3.19
C LYS A 195 -29.03 -3.82 4.34
N ALA A 196 -28.25 -2.76 4.16
CA ALA A 196 -27.45 -2.19 5.25
C ALA A 196 -28.32 -1.60 6.36
N GLU A 197 -29.39 -0.87 6.01
CA GLU A 197 -30.36 -0.34 6.97
C GLU A 197 -31.01 -1.46 7.82
N ARG A 198 -31.29 -2.63 7.22
CA ARG A 198 -31.82 -3.79 7.94
C ARG A 198 -30.77 -4.59 8.70
N GLY A 199 -29.50 -4.20 8.62
CA GLY A 199 -28.39 -4.92 9.26
C GLY A 199 -28.04 -6.26 8.61
N GLU A 200 -28.41 -6.45 7.36
CA GLU A 200 -28.12 -7.66 6.57
C GLU A 200 -26.67 -7.65 6.04
N ILE A 201 -26.11 -6.45 5.83
CA ILE A 201 -24.72 -6.23 5.42
C ILE A 201 -24.12 -5.06 6.22
N ASP A 202 -22.81 -5.03 6.35
CA ASP A 202 -22.09 -3.89 6.93
C ASP A 202 -22.08 -2.73 5.91
N PRO A 203 -22.44 -1.49 6.30
CA PRO A 203 -22.28 -0.33 5.42
C PRO A 203 -20.86 -0.15 4.87
N LEU A 204 -19.84 -0.58 5.61
CA LEU A 204 -18.44 -0.53 5.18
C LEU A 204 -18.12 -1.48 4.01
N ASP A 205 -18.98 -2.46 3.74
CA ASP A 205 -18.85 -3.37 2.60
C ASP A 205 -19.51 -2.82 1.31
N ILE A 206 -20.09 -1.62 1.36
CA ILE A 206 -20.70 -0.98 0.19
C ILE A 206 -19.65 -0.24 -0.62
N TYR A 207 -19.56 -0.56 -1.91
CA TYR A 207 -18.70 0.13 -2.87
C TYR A 207 -19.46 1.21 -3.63
N ALA A 208 -18.76 2.27 -3.99
CA ALA A 208 -19.23 3.30 -4.89
C ALA A 208 -18.82 2.98 -6.33
N ASN A 209 -19.69 3.26 -7.29
CA ASN A 209 -19.36 3.21 -8.72
C ASN A 209 -18.50 4.41 -9.11
N GLN A 210 -17.32 4.48 -8.50
CA GLN A 210 -16.30 5.51 -8.70
C GLN A 210 -15.08 4.91 -9.38
N TYR A 211 -14.34 5.73 -10.12
CA TYR A 211 -13.13 5.31 -10.84
C TYR A 211 -12.18 6.48 -11.03
N ASP A 212 -10.89 6.20 -10.91
CA ASP A 212 -9.81 7.15 -11.17
C ASP A 212 -8.89 6.58 -12.24
N LEU A 213 -8.52 7.42 -13.21
CA LEU A 213 -7.47 7.10 -14.17
C LEU A 213 -6.14 7.58 -13.61
N VAL A 214 -5.24 6.64 -13.40
CA VAL A 214 -3.90 6.90 -12.85
C VAL A 214 -2.83 6.57 -13.90
N CYS A 215 -1.81 7.42 -13.97
CA CYS A 215 -0.62 7.18 -14.76
C CYS A 215 0.62 7.54 -13.95
N ASN A 216 1.55 6.60 -13.80
CA ASN A 216 2.83 6.84 -13.14
C ASN A 216 2.70 7.46 -11.73
N GLY A 217 1.73 6.99 -10.95
CA GLY A 217 1.50 7.50 -9.60
C GLY A 217 0.79 8.86 -9.51
N VAL A 218 0.21 9.33 -10.63
CA VAL A 218 -0.54 10.59 -10.71
C VAL A 218 -1.95 10.32 -11.19
N GLU A 219 -2.94 10.83 -10.47
CA GLU A 219 -4.33 10.84 -10.92
C GLU A 219 -4.49 11.85 -12.05
N LEU A 220 -4.89 11.36 -13.22
CA LEU A 220 -5.15 12.18 -14.39
C LEU A 220 -6.61 12.63 -14.49
N SER A 221 -7.51 11.78 -14.01
CA SER A 221 -8.95 12.01 -14.07
C SER A 221 -9.65 11.17 -13.01
N SER A 222 -10.68 11.73 -12.42
CA SER A 222 -11.59 11.05 -11.49
C SER A 222 -13.01 11.12 -12.05
N GLY A 223 -13.81 10.09 -11.77
CA GLY A 223 -15.20 10.04 -12.21
C GLY A 223 -16.03 9.07 -11.39
N ALA A 224 -17.34 9.18 -11.57
CA ALA A 224 -18.32 8.28 -10.96
C ALA A 224 -19.57 8.16 -11.81
N VAL A 225 -20.26 7.04 -11.69
CA VAL A 225 -21.69 6.99 -12.04
C VAL A 225 -22.42 7.78 -10.97
N ARG A 226 -23.00 8.92 -11.36
CA ARG A 226 -23.71 9.79 -10.41
C ARG A 226 -25.01 9.17 -9.95
N ASN A 227 -25.32 9.35 -8.68
CA ASN A 227 -26.65 9.03 -8.18
C ASN A 227 -27.67 9.91 -8.90
N HIS A 228 -28.66 9.27 -9.52
CA HIS A 228 -29.78 9.89 -10.22
C HIS A 228 -31.12 9.34 -9.73
N ASP A 229 -31.09 8.48 -8.73
CA ASP A 229 -32.25 7.91 -8.07
C ASP A 229 -32.64 8.78 -6.86
N PRO A 230 -33.83 9.39 -6.85
CA PRO A 230 -34.26 10.24 -5.74
C PRO A 230 -34.53 9.47 -4.44
N GLU A 231 -34.61 8.12 -4.50
CA GLU A 231 -34.82 7.27 -3.32
C GLU A 231 -33.51 6.91 -2.62
N ILE A 232 -32.35 7.14 -3.27
CA ILE A 232 -30.99 7.01 -2.74
C ILE A 232 -30.52 8.34 -2.17
#